data_73520e0d7a0c87cd0b18e416de114222
#
_entry.id   73520e0d7a0c87cd0b18e416de114222
#
_cell.length_a   1.000
_cell.length_b   1.000
_cell.length_c   1.000
_cell.angle_alpha   90.00
_cell.angle_beta   90.00
_cell.angle_gamma   90.00
#
_symmetry.space_group_name_H-M   'P 1'
#
loop_
_entity.id
_entity.type
_entity.pdbx_description
1 polymer ?
#
loop_
_entity_poly.entity_id
_entity_poly.type
_entity_poly.pdbx_seq_one_letter_code
_entity_poly.pdbx_strand_id
1 'polypeptide(L)'
;MANMASPIREGTKSAAVFSSRDIDILKEKLSVTINKDFSEADYIAEYQIYSEKEGKQIPLLFFAMNYKGDFRVFVDENETSLLEIPPDFTVESDSMFNGFSNEFNTSVDNSERKVVKIQFEKNSKREYPITDLKYFEVDLTKGEHRIRVEYTANVWKDRSGWVNKYRFPYSLSPARNWRSFGEIEIVLNSREFGKNLSTNIGQPSSGNMNSIATWDFNKLPDADVFDVSYTPEINSATKAMIEIDPFGLACIAGIILALFHFIFIRNFRIRKPDKKFSWILVTGSLIIPFLIILCYIFSYDIIDGMIGDDASKYHGYTFLALAFYPIILIIYFVIMLIADIILKKKLLKTV
;
A
#
# COMPACT_ATOMS: atom_id res chain seq x y z
N MET A 1 0.32 8.37 7.21
CA MET A 1 1.71 8.83 7.45
C MET A 1 1.67 10.17 8.14
N ALA A 2 2.44 10.40 9.17
CA ALA A 2 2.52 11.67 9.84
C ALA A 2 3.95 11.95 10.30
N ASN A 3 4.41 13.17 10.12
CA ASN A 3 5.68 13.64 10.67
C ASN A 3 5.78 15.16 10.59
N MET A 4 6.55 15.74 11.50
CA MET A 4 6.86 17.16 11.47
C MET A 4 7.94 17.43 10.40
N ALA A 5 7.64 18.35 9.50
CA ALA A 5 8.53 18.77 8.44
C ALA A 5 9.31 20.01 8.85
N SER A 6 10.34 20.35 8.10
CA SER A 6 11.16 21.52 8.36
C SER A 6 10.34 22.82 8.34
N PRO A 7 10.76 23.87 9.07
CA PRO A 7 10.16 25.17 9.01
C PRO A 7 10.09 25.70 7.58
N ILE A 8 8.97 26.31 7.27
CA ILE A 8 8.67 26.83 5.94
C ILE A 8 9.17 28.27 5.88
N ARG A 9 9.74 28.66 4.77
CA ARG A 9 10.01 30.06 4.50
C ARG A 9 8.72 30.78 4.18
N GLU A 10 8.31 31.76 5.07
CA GLU A 10 7.50 32.82 4.68
C GLU A 10 6.06 32.92 4.92
N GLY A 11 5.61 33.93 4.97
CA GLY A 11 4.38 34.40 4.61
C GLY A 11 4.00 35.74 5.14
N THR A 12 4.41 36.16 6.21
CA THR A 12 4.13 37.57 6.60
C THR A 12 5.37 38.42 6.36
N LYS A 13 5.19 39.54 5.67
CA LYS A 13 6.26 40.51 5.36
C LYS A 13 7.03 41.04 6.58
N SER A 14 6.70 40.55 7.77
CA SER A 14 7.27 41.02 9.05
C SER A 14 7.87 39.90 9.90
N ALA A 15 7.85 38.64 9.48
CA ALA A 15 8.42 37.54 10.24
C ALA A 15 9.91 37.36 9.94
N ALA A 16 10.73 37.14 10.98
CA ALA A 16 12.10 36.71 10.79
C ALA A 16 12.07 35.29 10.23
N VAL A 17 12.77 35.10 9.10
CA VAL A 17 12.83 33.77 8.43
C VAL A 17 13.72 32.84 9.24
N PHE A 18 13.12 31.85 9.90
CA PHE A 18 13.84 30.73 10.45
C PHE A 18 13.91 29.63 9.39
N SER A 19 15.10 29.28 8.98
CA SER A 19 15.31 28.06 8.21
C SER A 19 15.46 26.88 9.16
N SER A 20 15.13 25.68 8.69
CA SER A 20 15.40 24.42 9.40
C SER A 20 16.87 24.27 9.83
N ARG A 21 17.76 25.07 9.25
CA ARG A 21 19.17 25.14 9.59
C ARG A 21 19.49 25.84 10.91
N ASP A 22 18.50 26.51 11.51
CA ASP A 22 18.66 27.20 12.80
C ASP A 22 18.02 26.43 13.96
N ILE A 23 17.38 25.27 13.68
CA ILE A 23 16.74 24.41 14.69
C ILE A 23 17.32 23.01 14.62
N ASP A 24 17.74 22.50 15.77
CA ASP A 24 18.16 21.13 15.96
C ASP A 24 17.05 20.32 16.62
N ILE A 25 16.81 19.11 16.16
CA ILE A 25 16.06 18.12 16.94
C ILE A 25 17.06 17.40 17.84
N LEU A 26 16.92 17.59 19.15
CA LEU A 26 17.76 16.93 20.14
C LEU A 26 17.25 15.50 20.35
N LYS A 27 15.94 15.35 20.52
CA LYS A 27 15.28 14.06 20.70
C LYS A 27 13.88 14.09 20.13
N GLU A 28 13.48 12.99 19.46
CA GLU A 28 12.10 12.68 19.12
C GLU A 28 11.63 11.47 19.92
N LYS A 29 10.42 11.55 20.50
CA LYS A 29 9.73 10.40 21.08
C LYS A 29 8.43 10.20 20.35
N LEU A 30 8.32 9.08 19.64
CA LEU A 30 7.11 8.66 18.94
C LEU A 30 6.40 7.58 19.75
N SER A 31 5.20 7.84 20.23
CA SER A 31 4.34 6.85 20.88
C SER A 31 3.18 6.50 19.96
N VAL A 32 3.01 5.22 19.65
CA VAL A 32 1.93 4.69 18.82
C VAL A 32 1.14 3.69 19.64
N THR A 33 -0.13 3.99 19.87
CA THR A 33 -1.04 3.08 20.61
C THR A 33 -2.11 2.56 19.65
N ILE A 34 -2.07 1.28 19.34
CA ILE A 34 -3.00 0.62 18.42
C ILE A 34 -4.20 0.12 19.22
N ASN A 35 -5.41 0.30 18.67
CA ASN A 35 -6.61 -0.26 19.28
C ASN A 35 -6.72 -1.79 19.07
N LYS A 36 -7.61 -2.44 19.85
CA LYS A 36 -7.70 -3.92 19.90
C LYS A 36 -8.13 -4.59 18.60
N ASP A 37 -8.83 -3.88 17.72
CA ASP A 37 -9.30 -4.39 16.43
C ASP A 37 -8.41 -4.00 15.25
N PHE A 38 -7.31 -3.29 15.52
CA PHE A 38 -6.37 -2.80 14.51
C PHE A 38 -6.99 -1.83 13.48
N SER A 39 -8.07 -1.15 13.83
CA SER A 39 -8.73 -0.19 12.94
C SER A 39 -8.18 1.21 13.06
N GLU A 40 -7.66 1.58 14.23
CA GLU A 40 -7.18 2.92 14.57
C GLU A 40 -5.92 2.86 15.44
N ALA A 41 -5.11 3.90 15.38
CA ALA A 41 -3.98 4.10 16.27
C ALA A 41 -3.86 5.57 16.71
N ASP A 42 -3.61 5.79 17.99
CA ASP A 42 -3.28 7.10 18.52
C ASP A 42 -1.77 7.34 18.43
N TYR A 43 -1.42 8.50 17.91
CA TYR A 43 -0.04 8.95 17.75
C TYR A 43 0.23 10.14 18.64
N ILE A 44 1.34 10.07 19.36
CA ILE A 44 1.91 11.20 20.11
C ILE A 44 3.37 11.31 19.66
N ALA A 45 3.70 12.41 18.99
CA ALA A 45 5.07 12.73 18.60
C ALA A 45 5.56 13.92 19.43
N GLU A 46 6.56 13.71 20.25
CA GLU A 46 7.20 14.71 21.11
C GLU A 46 8.58 15.02 20.58
N TYR A 47 8.85 16.31 20.32
CA TYR A 47 10.15 16.79 19.85
C TYR A 47 10.76 17.70 20.90
N GLN A 48 11.94 17.36 21.36
CA GLN A 48 12.80 18.28 22.08
C GLN A 48 13.70 18.94 21.05
N ILE A 49 13.56 20.25 20.90
CA ILE A 49 14.28 21.04 19.90
C ILE A 49 15.14 22.08 20.57
N TYR A 50 16.20 22.52 19.87
CA TYR A 50 17.01 23.65 20.26
C TYR A 50 16.99 24.70 19.14
N SER A 51 16.57 25.93 19.48
CA SER A 51 16.63 27.08 18.58
C SER A 51 17.84 27.95 18.89
N GLU A 52 18.67 28.21 17.89
CA GLU A 52 19.83 29.10 18.06
C GLU A 52 19.44 30.56 18.11
N LYS A 53 18.31 30.91 17.56
CA LYS A 53 17.83 32.29 17.43
C LYS A 53 16.44 32.43 18.00
N GLU A 54 16.14 33.63 18.42
CA GLU A 54 14.77 34.04 18.69
C GLU A 54 14.03 34.28 17.36
N GLY A 55 12.80 33.75 17.26
CA GLY A 55 11.93 33.93 16.10
C GLY A 55 10.47 33.99 16.47
N LYS A 56 9.74 34.87 15.79
CA LYS A 56 8.29 35.02 15.94
C LYS A 56 7.59 34.44 14.74
N GLN A 57 6.46 33.77 14.99
CA GLN A 57 5.60 33.17 13.97
C GLN A 57 6.39 32.24 13.02
N ILE A 58 7.17 31.33 13.60
CA ILE A 58 7.89 30.32 12.81
C ILE A 58 6.91 29.33 12.28
N PRO A 59 6.76 29.19 10.96
CA PRO A 59 5.84 28.25 10.37
C PRO A 59 6.35 26.83 10.44
N LEU A 60 5.52 25.92 10.92
CA LEU A 60 5.80 24.49 10.94
C LEU A 60 4.68 23.73 10.20
N LEU A 61 5.08 22.71 9.48
CA LEU A 61 4.17 21.85 8.75
C LEU A 61 4.26 20.42 9.26
N PHE A 62 3.09 19.84 9.51
CA PHE A 62 2.99 18.45 9.88
C PHE A 62 2.13 17.67 8.89
N PHE A 63 2.55 16.46 8.56
CA PHE A 63 1.78 15.56 7.72
C PHE A 63 1.05 14.54 8.57
N ALA A 64 -0.26 14.44 8.41
CA ALA A 64 -1.06 13.39 8.99
C ALA A 64 -1.96 12.80 7.91
N MET A 65 -1.63 11.62 7.41
CA MET A 65 -2.50 10.88 6.49
C MET A 65 -3.42 9.95 7.28
N ASN A 66 -4.67 9.83 6.81
CA ASN A 66 -5.69 8.98 7.43
C ASN A 66 -5.96 9.31 8.90
N TYR A 67 -5.72 10.54 9.34
CA TYR A 67 -6.06 10.94 10.69
C TYR A 67 -7.59 11.05 10.86
N LYS A 68 -8.03 10.88 12.09
CA LYS A 68 -9.43 10.94 12.48
C LYS A 68 -9.58 11.84 13.70
N GLY A 69 -10.67 12.61 13.74
CA GLY A 69 -10.96 13.47 14.88
C GLY A 69 -10.02 14.68 14.98
N ASP A 70 -9.65 15.03 16.19
CA ASP A 70 -8.86 16.22 16.48
C ASP A 70 -7.38 15.99 16.23
N PHE A 71 -6.73 17.00 15.65
CA PHE A 71 -5.29 17.09 15.53
C PHE A 71 -4.82 18.24 16.43
N ARG A 72 -4.01 17.94 17.43
CA ARG A 72 -3.63 18.92 18.46
C ARG A 72 -2.12 19.11 18.47
N VAL A 73 -1.71 20.34 18.63
CA VAL A 73 -0.30 20.73 18.72
C VAL A 73 -0.09 21.53 19.99
N PHE A 74 0.97 21.23 20.71
CA PHE A 74 1.39 21.93 21.92
C PHE A 74 2.83 22.39 21.75
N VAL A 75 3.09 23.62 22.15
CA VAL A 75 4.45 24.20 22.23
C VAL A 75 4.68 24.64 23.67
N ASP A 76 5.71 24.08 24.30
CA ASP A 76 5.98 24.31 25.73
C ASP A 76 4.74 24.16 26.60
N GLU A 77 4.00 23.04 26.39
CA GLU A 77 2.74 22.67 27.05
C GLU A 77 1.51 23.58 26.72
N ASN A 78 1.68 24.60 25.91
CA ASN A 78 0.57 25.45 25.48
C ASN A 78 0.00 24.95 24.14
N GLU A 79 -1.33 24.76 24.09
CA GLU A 79 -1.99 24.35 22.84
C GLU A 79 -1.94 25.47 21.81
N THR A 80 -1.47 25.11 20.61
CA THR A 80 -1.29 26.04 19.49
C THR A 80 -2.41 25.84 18.47
N SER A 81 -3.01 26.93 18.00
CA SER A 81 -4.05 26.89 16.99
C SER A 81 -3.47 26.45 15.65
N LEU A 82 -4.18 25.56 14.98
CA LEU A 82 -3.89 25.18 13.61
C LEU A 82 -4.43 26.24 12.66
N LEU A 83 -3.63 26.57 11.65
CA LEU A 83 -4.01 27.49 10.59
C LEU A 83 -4.37 26.70 9.34
N GLU A 84 -5.41 27.14 8.64
CA GLU A 84 -5.72 26.58 7.32
C GLU A 84 -4.70 27.08 6.30
N ILE A 85 -4.28 26.20 5.41
CA ILE A 85 -3.45 26.60 4.29
C ILE A 85 -4.33 27.47 3.36
N PRO A 86 -3.92 28.71 3.06
CA PRO A 86 -4.72 29.60 2.23
C PRO A 86 -5.05 28.98 0.87
N PRO A 87 -6.31 29.10 0.37
CA PRO A 87 -6.73 28.48 -0.88
C PRO A 87 -6.06 29.07 -2.12
N ASP A 88 -5.56 30.31 -2.02
CA ASP A 88 -4.79 31.03 -3.04
C ASP A 88 -3.29 30.78 -2.94
N PHE A 89 -2.88 29.84 -2.11
CA PHE A 89 -1.51 29.42 -1.99
C PHE A 89 -1.01 28.88 -3.33
N THR A 90 -0.20 29.69 -4.01
CA THR A 90 0.46 29.31 -5.27
C THR A 90 1.92 29.01 -5.01
N VAL A 91 2.42 28.02 -5.68
CA VAL A 91 3.75 27.43 -5.49
C VAL A 91 4.86 28.26 -6.12
N GLU A 92 4.50 29.32 -6.83
CA GLU A 92 5.47 30.12 -7.58
C GLU A 92 6.23 31.06 -6.65
N SER A 93 7.50 30.87 -6.55
CA SER A 93 8.55 31.77 -6.05
C SER A 93 8.73 31.97 -4.55
N ASP A 94 7.70 32.01 -3.73
CA ASP A 94 7.80 32.31 -2.30
C ASP A 94 7.17 31.21 -1.46
N SER A 95 7.43 29.97 -1.82
CA SER A 95 6.72 28.87 -1.22
C SER A 95 7.18 28.66 0.21
N MET A 96 6.22 28.70 1.12
CA MET A 96 6.29 28.19 2.46
C MET A 96 6.97 26.80 2.52
N PHE A 97 7.19 26.14 1.39
CA PHE A 97 7.69 24.78 1.28
C PHE A 97 9.08 24.68 0.63
N ASN A 98 9.79 25.79 0.46
CA ASN A 98 11.16 25.79 -0.08
C ASN A 98 12.18 25.02 0.77
N GLY A 99 11.81 24.65 1.99
CA GLY A 99 12.60 23.73 2.83
C GLY A 99 12.50 22.26 2.38
N PHE A 100 11.44 21.90 1.70
CA PHE A 100 11.34 20.64 0.97
C PHE A 100 11.99 20.88 -0.38
N SER A 101 13.11 20.30 -0.68
CA SER A 101 13.93 20.53 -1.88
C SER A 101 13.23 20.27 -3.21
N ASN A 102 11.93 20.63 -3.36
CA ASN A 102 11.15 20.16 -4.49
C ASN A 102 9.82 20.85 -4.68
N GLU A 103 9.34 20.77 -5.89
CA GLU A 103 8.09 21.29 -6.38
C GLU A 103 6.87 20.91 -5.53
N PHE A 104 6.33 21.88 -4.83
CA PHE A 104 5.05 21.79 -4.17
C PHE A 104 4.00 22.32 -5.13
N ASN A 105 3.30 21.46 -5.80
CA ASN A 105 2.25 21.83 -6.74
C ASN A 105 0.88 21.46 -6.18
N THR A 106 -0.03 22.41 -6.09
CA THR A 106 -1.43 22.12 -5.85
C THR A 106 -2.09 21.72 -7.17
N SER A 107 -2.87 20.66 -7.13
CA SER A 107 -3.71 20.23 -8.25
C SER A 107 -5.02 19.68 -7.71
N VAL A 108 -5.97 19.46 -8.60
CA VAL A 108 -7.20 18.73 -8.26
C VAL A 108 -7.03 17.31 -8.76
N ASP A 109 -7.24 16.34 -7.89
CA ASP A 109 -7.20 14.92 -8.28
C ASP A 109 -8.45 14.51 -9.08
N ASN A 110 -8.46 13.27 -9.59
CA ASN A 110 -9.59 12.72 -10.35
C ASN A 110 -10.91 12.65 -9.53
N SER A 111 -10.86 12.92 -8.23
CA SER A 111 -12.01 12.95 -7.32
C SER A 111 -12.38 14.39 -6.90
N GLU A 112 -11.89 15.38 -7.63
CA GLU A 112 -12.10 16.83 -7.38
C GLU A 112 -11.56 17.31 -6.02
N ARG A 113 -10.65 16.55 -5.38
CA ARG A 113 -10.01 16.94 -4.13
C ARG A 113 -8.77 17.77 -4.41
N LYS A 114 -8.56 18.84 -3.65
CA LYS A 114 -7.29 19.56 -3.67
C LYS A 114 -6.18 18.68 -3.10
N VAL A 115 -5.16 18.46 -3.89
CA VAL A 115 -3.98 17.66 -3.53
C VAL A 115 -2.72 18.48 -3.69
N VAL A 116 -1.73 18.11 -2.91
CA VAL A 116 -0.39 18.68 -2.90
C VAL A 116 0.59 17.62 -3.33
N LYS A 117 1.43 17.92 -4.32
CA LYS A 117 2.53 17.04 -4.73
C LYS A 117 3.77 17.38 -3.94
N ILE A 118 4.24 16.44 -3.15
CA ILE A 118 5.45 16.58 -2.34
C ILE A 118 6.43 15.50 -2.70
N GLN A 119 7.67 15.91 -2.88
CA GLN A 119 8.77 15.00 -3.12
C GLN A 119 9.61 14.88 -1.86
N PHE A 120 9.56 13.72 -1.21
CA PHE A 120 10.40 13.41 -0.04
C PHE A 120 11.71 12.70 -0.39
N GLU A 121 11.76 12.08 -1.56
CA GLU A 121 12.89 11.33 -2.07
C GLU A 121 13.22 11.78 -3.48
N LYS A 122 14.46 11.62 -3.90
CA LYS A 122 15.00 12.11 -5.17
C LYS A 122 14.19 11.72 -6.42
N ASN A 123 13.38 10.66 -6.36
CA ASN A 123 12.58 10.15 -7.48
C ASN A 123 11.12 9.81 -7.11
N SER A 124 10.64 10.22 -5.96
CA SER A 124 9.30 9.88 -5.49
C SER A 124 8.48 11.13 -5.22
N LYS A 125 7.62 11.49 -6.18
CA LYS A 125 6.57 12.50 -5.98
C LYS A 125 5.31 11.79 -5.52
N ARG A 126 4.72 12.24 -4.42
CA ARG A 126 3.44 11.72 -3.93
C ARG A 126 2.43 12.86 -3.83
N GLU A 127 1.19 12.54 -4.16
CA GLU A 127 0.06 13.45 -3.98
C GLU A 127 -0.56 13.19 -2.60
N TYR A 128 -0.81 14.28 -1.89
CA TYR A 128 -1.45 14.27 -0.58
C TYR A 128 -2.67 15.18 -0.61
N PRO A 129 -3.82 14.77 -0.06
CA PRO A 129 -4.93 15.68 0.16
C PRO A 129 -4.46 16.85 1.02
N ILE A 130 -4.87 18.08 0.67
CA ILE A 130 -4.46 19.26 1.41
C ILE A 130 -4.93 19.21 2.87
N THR A 131 -6.02 18.48 3.12
CA THR A 131 -6.56 18.21 4.46
C THR A 131 -5.64 17.39 5.35
N ASP A 132 -4.69 16.65 4.76
CA ASP A 132 -3.71 15.85 5.50
C ASP A 132 -2.49 16.68 5.93
N LEU A 133 -2.45 17.95 5.57
CA LEU A 133 -1.41 18.89 5.96
C LEU A 133 -1.92 19.77 7.09
N LYS A 134 -1.13 19.86 8.16
CA LYS A 134 -1.40 20.73 9.31
C LYS A 134 -0.32 21.78 9.42
N TYR A 135 -0.74 23.04 9.36
CA TYR A 135 0.12 24.20 9.45
C TYR A 135 -0.12 24.90 10.78
N PHE A 136 0.96 25.27 11.44
CA PHE A 136 0.93 26.07 12.67
C PHE A 136 2.15 26.96 12.76
N GLU A 137 2.02 28.06 13.50
CA GLU A 137 3.09 29.00 13.75
C GLU A 137 3.48 28.97 15.21
N VAL A 138 4.77 29.08 15.49
CA VAL A 138 5.30 29.08 16.84
C VAL A 138 6.22 30.27 17.07
N ASP A 139 6.14 30.84 18.26
CA ASP A 139 7.11 31.82 18.73
C ASP A 139 8.17 31.06 19.56
N LEU A 140 9.41 31.10 19.10
CA LEU A 140 10.53 30.43 19.79
C LEU A 140 11.52 31.49 20.29
N THR A 141 11.94 31.37 21.54
CA THR A 141 13.11 32.04 22.07
C THR A 141 14.36 31.24 21.73
N LYS A 142 15.55 31.81 21.95
CA LYS A 142 16.78 31.03 21.89
C LYS A 142 16.83 30.04 23.06
N GLY A 143 17.02 28.75 22.77
CA GLY A 143 17.08 27.71 23.79
C GLY A 143 16.32 26.45 23.43
N GLU A 144 16.05 25.63 24.42
CA GLU A 144 15.30 24.39 24.28
C GLU A 144 13.79 24.64 24.35
N HIS A 145 13.06 23.95 23.49
CA HIS A 145 11.62 23.96 23.44
C HIS A 145 11.09 22.53 23.24
N ARG A 146 9.82 22.31 23.62
CA ARG A 146 9.12 21.06 23.43
C ARG A 146 7.93 21.24 22.49
N ILE A 147 7.88 20.48 21.42
CA ILE A 147 6.71 20.43 20.53
C ILE A 147 6.09 19.06 20.66
N ARG A 148 4.80 19.00 20.96
CA ARG A 148 4.03 17.75 21.04
C ARG A 148 2.86 17.80 20.08
N VAL A 149 2.72 16.73 19.28
CA VAL A 149 1.66 16.57 18.29
C VAL A 149 0.88 15.31 18.62
N GLU A 150 -0.43 15.43 18.69
CA GLU A 150 -1.36 14.34 19.01
C GLU A 150 -2.40 14.19 17.89
N TYR A 151 -2.64 12.98 17.43
CA TYR A 151 -3.70 12.67 16.47
C TYR A 151 -4.04 11.18 16.47
N THR A 152 -5.25 10.84 15.97
CA THR A 152 -5.66 9.46 15.73
C THR A 152 -5.65 9.18 14.23
N ALA A 153 -5.06 8.07 13.81
CA ALA A 153 -5.02 7.63 12.42
C ALA A 153 -5.89 6.39 12.21
N ASN A 154 -6.61 6.36 11.09
CA ASN A 154 -7.25 5.13 10.61
C ASN A 154 -6.20 4.18 10.01
N VAL A 155 -6.46 2.88 10.10
CA VAL A 155 -5.59 1.88 9.48
C VAL A 155 -5.51 2.07 7.97
N TRP A 156 -4.31 1.96 7.44
CA TRP A 156 -4.11 1.90 6.00
C TRP A 156 -4.14 0.46 5.51
N LYS A 157 -4.96 0.19 4.50
CA LYS A 157 -5.09 -1.12 3.86
C LYS A 157 -4.25 -1.14 2.59
N ASP A 158 -3.24 -2.00 2.56
CA ASP A 158 -2.49 -2.31 1.35
C ASP A 158 -3.16 -3.52 0.67
N ARG A 159 -3.67 -3.28 -0.54
CA ARG A 159 -4.42 -4.27 -1.34
C ARG A 159 -3.59 -4.82 -2.51
N SER A 160 -2.28 -4.67 -2.49
CA SER A 160 -1.42 -5.13 -3.57
C SER A 160 -1.27 -6.65 -3.67
N GLY A 161 -1.52 -7.37 -2.56
CA GLY A 161 -1.50 -8.83 -2.50
C GLY A 161 -2.89 -9.46 -2.56
N TRP A 162 -2.97 -10.78 -2.41
CA TRP A 162 -4.24 -11.51 -2.29
C TRP A 162 -4.97 -11.20 -0.99
N VAL A 163 -4.22 -11.08 0.10
CA VAL A 163 -4.74 -10.77 1.44
C VAL A 163 -4.41 -9.31 1.75
N ASN A 164 -5.37 -8.58 2.28
CA ASN A 164 -5.16 -7.21 2.75
C ASN A 164 -4.07 -7.18 3.81
N LYS A 165 -3.11 -6.27 3.64
CA LYS A 165 -2.14 -5.96 4.67
C LYS A 165 -2.56 -4.65 5.34
N TYR A 166 -2.77 -4.69 6.64
CA TYR A 166 -3.16 -3.54 7.46
C TYR A 166 -1.91 -2.88 8.01
N ARG A 167 -1.82 -1.54 7.95
CA ARG A 167 -0.59 -0.81 8.25
C ARG A 167 -0.86 0.48 9.00
N PHE A 168 0.07 0.82 9.90
CA PHE A 168 0.17 2.12 10.55
C PHE A 168 1.55 2.72 10.26
N PRO A 169 1.71 3.46 9.15
CA PRO A 169 2.96 4.08 8.77
C PRO A 169 3.17 5.41 9.50
N TYR A 170 4.44 5.70 9.84
CA TYR A 170 4.91 7.01 10.29
C TYR A 170 6.14 7.42 9.49
N SER A 171 6.12 8.61 8.88
CA SER A 171 7.21 9.06 8.01
C SER A 171 8.39 9.59 8.83
N LEU A 172 9.55 9.01 8.62
CA LEU A 172 10.82 9.45 9.21
C LEU A 172 11.62 10.35 8.26
N SER A 173 11.33 10.30 6.96
CA SER A 173 12.09 11.06 5.95
C SER A 173 12.09 12.57 6.14
N PRO A 174 10.99 13.25 6.57
CA PRO A 174 11.01 14.68 6.82
C PRO A 174 11.99 15.11 7.91
N ALA A 175 12.28 14.22 8.86
CA ALA A 175 13.24 14.50 9.92
C ALA A 175 14.67 14.77 9.40
N ARG A 176 15.01 14.31 8.19
CA ARG A 176 16.31 14.57 7.53
C ARG A 176 16.49 16.01 7.04
N ASN A 177 15.43 16.80 7.01
CA ASN A 177 15.46 18.18 6.53
C ASN A 177 15.82 19.21 7.63
N TRP A 178 15.93 18.78 8.86
CA TRP A 178 16.35 19.63 9.97
C TRP A 178 17.88 19.82 9.96
N ARG A 179 18.36 20.87 10.64
CA ARG A 179 19.80 21.14 10.73
C ARG A 179 20.58 19.96 11.29
N SER A 180 20.08 19.39 12.36
CA SER A 180 20.57 18.15 12.93
C SER A 180 19.42 17.34 13.52
N PHE A 181 19.62 16.04 13.65
CA PHE A 181 18.70 15.12 14.27
C PHE A 181 19.47 14.23 15.24
N GLY A 182 19.09 14.26 16.50
CA GLY A 182 19.69 13.47 17.57
C GLY A 182 19.05 12.08 17.72
N GLU A 183 18.55 11.83 18.89
CA GLU A 183 17.98 10.53 19.27
C GLU A 183 16.53 10.40 18.83
N ILE A 184 16.10 9.17 18.57
CA ILE A 184 14.68 8.83 18.41
C ILE A 184 14.34 7.60 19.25
N GLU A 185 13.28 7.73 20.06
CA GLU A 185 12.66 6.68 20.83
C GLU A 185 11.29 6.38 20.23
N ILE A 186 11.04 5.16 19.78
CA ILE A 186 9.76 4.73 19.24
C ILE A 186 9.13 3.74 20.22
N VAL A 187 7.95 4.06 20.72
CA VAL A 187 7.19 3.22 21.65
C VAL A 187 5.91 2.76 20.95
N LEU A 188 5.79 1.46 20.78
CA LEU A 188 4.56 0.82 20.29
C LEU A 188 3.80 0.19 21.44
N ASN A 189 2.56 0.57 21.63
CA ASN A 189 1.62 -0.11 22.52
C ASN A 189 0.54 -0.78 21.66
N SER A 190 0.59 -2.08 21.53
CA SER A 190 -0.36 -2.87 20.73
C SER A 190 -1.65 -3.23 21.49
N ARG A 191 -1.78 -2.80 22.75
CA ARG A 191 -2.93 -3.13 23.63
C ARG A 191 -3.30 -4.62 23.62
N GLU A 192 -2.30 -5.48 23.53
CA GLU A 192 -2.48 -6.93 23.48
C GLU A 192 -3.36 -7.37 22.28
N PHE A 193 -3.12 -6.81 21.12
CA PHE A 193 -3.84 -7.17 19.88
C PHE A 193 -3.85 -8.68 19.60
N GLY A 194 -2.88 -9.41 20.18
CA GLY A 194 -2.89 -10.88 20.24
C GLY A 194 -2.59 -11.58 18.90
N LYS A 195 -2.24 -10.83 17.85
CA LYS A 195 -1.87 -11.37 16.54
C LYS A 195 -0.45 -10.94 16.18
N ASN A 196 0.17 -11.65 15.25
CA ASN A 196 1.55 -11.40 14.84
C ASN A 196 1.69 -10.06 14.13
N LEU A 197 2.28 -9.08 14.81
CA LEU A 197 2.67 -7.82 14.24
C LEU A 197 4.08 -7.90 13.62
N SER A 198 4.31 -7.13 12.60
CA SER A 198 5.64 -6.95 11.99
C SER A 198 5.98 -5.48 11.84
N THR A 199 7.27 -5.17 11.85
CA THR A 199 7.81 -3.83 11.59
C THR A 199 8.99 -3.91 10.63
N ASN A 200 9.29 -2.81 9.96
CA ASN A 200 10.39 -2.71 9.01
C ASN A 200 11.71 -2.20 9.64
N ILE A 201 11.70 -1.80 10.92
CA ILE A 201 12.90 -1.27 11.60
C ILE A 201 13.61 -2.30 12.49
N GLY A 202 13.27 -3.56 12.37
CA GLY A 202 13.90 -4.66 13.11
C GLY A 202 13.26 -4.93 14.47
N GLN A 203 13.95 -5.74 15.27
CA GLN A 203 13.47 -6.12 16.61
C GLN A 203 13.54 -4.95 17.58
N PRO A 204 12.60 -4.86 18.55
CA PRO A 204 12.64 -3.82 19.57
C PRO A 204 13.89 -3.93 20.45
N SER A 205 14.39 -2.78 20.92
CA SER A 205 15.47 -2.69 21.91
C SER A 205 15.04 -3.27 23.25
N SER A 206 13.76 -3.10 23.57
CA SER A 206 13.15 -3.65 24.81
C SER A 206 11.66 -3.92 24.61
N GLY A 207 11.11 -4.78 25.47
CA GLY A 207 9.68 -5.13 25.46
C GLY A 207 9.31 -6.15 24.39
N ASN A 208 8.02 -6.15 24.01
CA ASN A 208 7.43 -7.14 23.10
C ASN A 208 6.36 -6.47 22.23
N MET A 209 6.37 -6.76 20.93
CA MET A 209 5.40 -6.22 19.98
C MET A 209 3.94 -6.60 20.26
N ASN A 210 3.69 -7.66 21.04
CA ASN A 210 2.33 -8.04 21.43
C ASN A 210 1.81 -7.27 22.67
N SER A 211 2.63 -6.40 23.25
CA SER A 211 2.25 -5.55 24.39
C SER A 211 2.83 -4.15 24.23
N ILE A 212 3.97 -3.88 24.83
CA ILE A 212 4.72 -2.64 24.67
C ILE A 212 6.10 -3.00 24.16
N ALA A 213 6.50 -2.38 23.04
CA ALA A 213 7.79 -2.53 22.41
C ALA A 213 8.44 -1.16 22.26
N THR A 214 9.75 -1.07 22.52
CA THR A 214 10.50 0.18 22.39
C THR A 214 11.72 -0.04 21.49
N TRP A 215 11.97 0.92 20.61
CA TRP A 215 13.17 1.02 19.79
C TRP A 215 13.88 2.33 20.14
N ASP A 216 15.16 2.24 20.45
CA ASP A 216 16.01 3.38 20.77
C ASP A 216 17.10 3.50 19.72
N PHE A 217 17.21 4.67 19.08
CA PHE A 217 18.21 4.95 18.08
C PHE A 217 18.94 6.26 18.44
N ASN A 218 20.27 6.23 18.44
CA ASN A 218 21.12 7.40 18.68
C ASN A 218 21.19 8.34 17.45
N LYS A 219 20.53 7.99 16.35
CA LYS A 219 20.39 8.77 15.12
C LYS A 219 19.17 8.28 14.37
N LEU A 220 18.71 9.07 13.40
CA LEU A 220 17.59 8.67 12.55
C LEU A 220 17.89 7.33 11.84
N PRO A 221 16.99 6.34 11.91
CA PRO A 221 17.13 5.08 11.17
C PRO A 221 17.22 5.29 9.67
N ASP A 222 17.85 4.36 8.94
CA ASP A 222 17.93 4.39 7.48
C ASP A 222 16.57 4.07 6.78
N ALA A 223 15.52 3.87 7.55
CA ALA A 223 14.17 3.70 7.03
C ALA A 223 13.51 5.06 6.75
N ASP A 224 12.84 5.20 5.61
CA ASP A 224 12.07 6.40 5.30
C ASP A 224 10.74 6.48 6.06
N VAL A 225 10.25 5.32 6.50
CA VAL A 225 8.98 5.16 7.21
C VAL A 225 9.17 4.13 8.31
N PHE A 226 8.69 4.43 9.52
CA PHE A 226 8.37 3.41 10.51
C PHE A 226 7.01 2.82 10.17
N ASP A 227 6.90 1.51 10.07
CA ASP A 227 5.68 0.81 9.67
C ASP A 227 5.38 -0.35 10.61
N VAL A 228 4.22 -0.30 11.23
CA VAL A 228 3.65 -1.43 11.98
C VAL A 228 2.59 -2.07 11.12
N SER A 229 2.71 -3.34 10.86
CA SER A 229 1.79 -4.04 9.95
C SER A 229 1.32 -5.37 10.48
N TYR A 230 0.11 -5.72 10.05
CA TYR A 230 -0.56 -6.98 10.30
C TYR A 230 -1.12 -7.54 9.00
N THR A 231 -0.91 -8.82 8.76
CA THR A 231 -1.54 -9.56 7.68
C THR A 231 -2.35 -10.71 8.28
N PRO A 232 -3.65 -10.80 8.01
CA PRO A 232 -4.49 -11.89 8.48
C PRO A 232 -3.96 -13.25 8.06
N GLU A 233 -4.05 -14.21 8.96
CA GLU A 233 -3.66 -15.59 8.66
C GLU A 233 -4.76 -16.28 7.87
N ILE A 234 -4.37 -16.92 6.79
CA ILE A 234 -5.24 -17.74 5.95
C ILE A 234 -4.89 -19.22 6.14
N ASN A 235 -5.88 -20.09 5.94
CA ASN A 235 -5.69 -21.53 6.09
C ASN A 235 -4.79 -22.13 4.99
N SER A 236 -4.27 -23.33 5.23
CA SER A 236 -3.33 -23.99 4.31
C SER A 236 -3.93 -24.29 2.94
N ALA A 237 -5.23 -24.56 2.84
CA ALA A 237 -5.89 -24.80 1.57
C ALA A 237 -5.94 -23.53 0.72
N THR A 238 -6.28 -22.38 1.34
CA THR A 238 -6.26 -21.08 0.67
C THR A 238 -4.84 -20.70 0.23
N LYS A 239 -3.81 -20.97 1.06
CA LYS A 239 -2.40 -20.76 0.67
C LYS A 239 -2.04 -21.56 -0.56
N ALA A 240 -2.38 -22.85 -0.60
CA ALA A 240 -2.13 -23.71 -1.76
C ALA A 240 -2.85 -23.20 -3.03
N MET A 241 -4.09 -22.69 -2.91
CA MET A 241 -4.82 -22.14 -4.04
C MET A 241 -4.17 -20.86 -4.58
N ILE A 242 -3.65 -20.00 -3.69
CA ILE A 242 -2.91 -18.79 -4.08
C ILE A 242 -1.58 -19.16 -4.76
N GLU A 243 -0.88 -20.19 -4.26
CA GLU A 243 0.39 -20.68 -4.85
C GLU A 243 0.20 -21.29 -6.24
N ILE A 244 -0.89 -22.03 -6.46
CA ILE A 244 -1.24 -22.57 -7.79
C ILE A 244 -1.58 -21.43 -8.76
N ASP A 245 -2.13 -20.36 -8.29
CA ASP A 245 -2.66 -19.17 -8.94
C ASP A 245 -3.80 -19.43 -9.94
N PRO A 246 -4.51 -18.40 -10.44
CA PRO A 246 -5.58 -18.57 -11.43
C PRO A 246 -5.13 -19.21 -12.75
N PHE A 247 -3.89 -18.94 -13.17
CA PHE A 247 -3.36 -19.54 -14.40
C PHE A 247 -3.12 -21.03 -14.21
N GLY A 248 -2.51 -21.43 -13.09
CA GLY A 248 -2.31 -22.84 -12.76
C GLY A 248 -3.62 -23.61 -12.64
N LEU A 249 -4.64 -23.02 -12.00
CA LEU A 249 -5.97 -23.62 -11.89
C LEU A 249 -6.64 -23.81 -13.27
N ALA A 250 -6.51 -22.82 -14.15
CA ALA A 250 -7.01 -22.92 -15.53
C ALA A 250 -6.26 -23.99 -16.34
N CYS A 251 -4.96 -24.14 -16.13
CA CYS A 251 -4.18 -25.20 -16.76
C CYS A 251 -4.62 -26.60 -16.29
N ILE A 252 -4.83 -26.79 -14.99
CA ILE A 252 -5.35 -28.06 -14.43
C ILE A 252 -6.72 -28.38 -15.02
N ALA A 253 -7.65 -27.40 -14.99
CA ALA A 253 -8.96 -27.54 -15.60
C ALA A 253 -8.86 -27.87 -17.11
N GLY A 254 -7.96 -27.20 -17.81
CA GLY A 254 -7.72 -27.42 -19.24
C GLY A 254 -7.25 -28.84 -19.56
N ILE A 255 -6.31 -29.37 -18.77
CA ILE A 255 -5.84 -30.75 -18.91
C ILE A 255 -6.99 -31.75 -18.69
N ILE A 256 -7.77 -31.55 -17.64
CA ILE A 256 -8.92 -32.43 -17.31
C ILE A 256 -9.95 -32.39 -18.46
N LEU A 257 -10.34 -31.20 -18.90
CA LEU A 257 -11.30 -31.03 -19.99
C LEU A 257 -10.78 -31.59 -21.32
N ALA A 258 -9.49 -31.44 -21.61
CA ALA A 258 -8.87 -32.01 -22.80
C ALA A 258 -8.86 -33.53 -22.78
N LEU A 259 -8.59 -34.14 -21.62
CA LEU A 259 -8.66 -35.61 -21.45
C LEU A 259 -10.08 -36.12 -21.69
N PHE A 260 -11.09 -35.47 -21.13
CA PHE A 260 -12.50 -35.84 -21.38
C PHE A 260 -12.84 -35.70 -22.87
N HIS A 261 -12.46 -34.60 -23.50
CA HIS A 261 -12.70 -34.39 -24.93
C HIS A 261 -12.01 -35.48 -25.79
N PHE A 262 -10.77 -35.81 -25.47
CA PHE A 262 -10.05 -36.88 -26.15
C PHE A 262 -10.76 -38.24 -26.00
N ILE A 263 -11.30 -38.56 -24.81
CA ILE A 263 -12.09 -39.78 -24.57
C ILE A 263 -13.36 -39.78 -25.43
N PHE A 264 -14.05 -38.64 -25.54
CA PHE A 264 -15.26 -38.53 -26.39
C PHE A 264 -14.90 -38.70 -27.88
N ILE A 265 -13.81 -38.10 -28.36
CA ILE A 265 -13.35 -38.28 -29.74
C ILE A 265 -13.01 -39.77 -29.99
N ARG A 266 -12.26 -40.39 -29.07
CA ARG A 266 -11.91 -41.80 -29.17
C ARG A 266 -13.16 -42.70 -29.24
N ASN A 267 -14.12 -42.51 -28.35
CA ASN A 267 -15.39 -43.27 -28.34
C ASN A 267 -16.22 -43.08 -29.63
N PHE A 268 -16.23 -41.84 -30.16
CA PHE A 268 -16.86 -41.59 -31.44
C PHE A 268 -16.17 -42.37 -32.59
N ARG A 269 -14.82 -42.34 -32.63
CA ARG A 269 -14.06 -43.07 -33.67
C ARG A 269 -14.18 -44.55 -33.58
N ILE A 270 -14.29 -45.15 -32.40
CA ILE A 270 -14.55 -46.57 -32.21
C ILE A 270 -15.94 -46.96 -32.80
N ARG A 271 -16.95 -46.12 -32.58
CA ARG A 271 -18.32 -46.39 -33.06
C ARG A 271 -18.52 -46.10 -34.54
N LYS A 272 -17.76 -45.13 -35.10
CA LYS A 272 -17.92 -44.63 -36.47
C LYS A 272 -16.59 -44.35 -37.15
N PRO A 273 -15.76 -45.37 -37.42
CA PRO A 273 -14.42 -45.22 -37.94
C PRO A 273 -14.39 -44.59 -39.34
N ASP A 274 -15.35 -44.90 -40.18
CA ASP A 274 -15.42 -44.47 -41.58
C ASP A 274 -15.87 -43.01 -41.77
N LYS A 275 -16.46 -42.38 -40.75
CA LYS A 275 -16.92 -41.02 -40.88
C LYS A 275 -15.76 -40.06 -41.14
N LYS A 276 -15.86 -39.30 -42.24
CA LYS A 276 -14.83 -38.31 -42.65
C LYS A 276 -14.68 -37.24 -41.60
N PHE A 277 -15.75 -36.82 -40.94
CA PHE A 277 -15.82 -35.67 -40.03
C PHE A 277 -16.38 -36.05 -38.66
N SER A 278 -15.78 -35.48 -37.59
CA SER A 278 -16.25 -35.63 -36.20
C SER A 278 -16.83 -34.32 -35.67
N TRP A 279 -18.13 -34.27 -35.47
CA TRP A 279 -18.75 -33.11 -34.83
C TRP A 279 -18.27 -32.91 -33.37
N ILE A 280 -17.92 -34.00 -32.69
CA ILE A 280 -17.42 -33.94 -31.33
C ILE A 280 -16.12 -33.15 -31.31
N LEU A 281 -15.21 -33.37 -32.28
CA LEU A 281 -13.98 -32.60 -32.41
C LEU A 281 -14.25 -31.09 -32.51
N VAL A 282 -15.16 -30.67 -33.40
CA VAL A 282 -15.45 -29.26 -33.64
C VAL A 282 -16.11 -28.61 -32.45
N THR A 283 -17.17 -29.20 -31.93
CA THR A 283 -17.93 -28.63 -30.82
C THR A 283 -17.08 -28.56 -29.54
N GLY A 284 -16.34 -29.62 -29.22
CA GLY A 284 -15.46 -29.61 -28.07
C GLY A 284 -14.30 -28.60 -28.21
N SER A 285 -13.75 -28.44 -29.43
CA SER A 285 -12.69 -27.46 -29.66
C SER A 285 -13.19 -26.00 -29.60
N LEU A 286 -14.45 -25.74 -29.78
CA LEU A 286 -15.05 -24.44 -29.55
C LEU A 286 -15.33 -24.20 -28.06
N ILE A 287 -15.89 -25.18 -27.36
CA ILE A 287 -16.38 -24.99 -25.99
C ILE A 287 -15.22 -25.02 -24.97
N ILE A 288 -14.28 -25.96 -25.08
CA ILE A 288 -13.27 -26.18 -24.06
C ILE A 288 -12.31 -25.00 -23.86
N PRO A 289 -11.76 -24.37 -24.91
CA PRO A 289 -10.96 -23.16 -24.75
C PRO A 289 -11.71 -22.03 -24.02
N PHE A 290 -13.00 -21.89 -24.32
CA PHE A 290 -13.86 -20.91 -23.65
C PHE A 290 -14.02 -21.25 -22.16
N LEU A 291 -14.26 -22.52 -21.82
CA LEU A 291 -14.35 -22.97 -20.42
C LEU A 291 -13.04 -22.78 -19.66
N ILE A 292 -11.90 -23.01 -20.30
CA ILE A 292 -10.58 -22.76 -19.69
C ILE A 292 -10.42 -21.28 -19.29
N ILE A 293 -10.81 -20.36 -20.18
CA ILE A 293 -10.77 -18.93 -19.88
C ILE A 293 -11.74 -18.56 -18.77
N LEU A 294 -12.95 -19.13 -18.79
CA LEU A 294 -13.90 -18.93 -17.68
C LEU A 294 -13.33 -19.46 -16.36
N CYS A 295 -12.71 -20.64 -16.35
CA CYS A 295 -12.03 -21.16 -15.15
C CYS A 295 -10.95 -20.19 -14.66
N TYR A 296 -10.15 -19.59 -15.57
CA TYR A 296 -9.17 -18.57 -15.20
C TYR A 296 -9.85 -17.37 -14.51
N ILE A 297 -10.90 -16.81 -15.11
CA ILE A 297 -11.60 -15.64 -14.58
C ILE A 297 -12.22 -15.94 -13.22
N PHE A 298 -13.00 -17.02 -13.12
CA PHE A 298 -13.69 -17.39 -11.87
C PHE A 298 -12.77 -17.87 -10.76
N SER A 299 -11.53 -18.29 -11.09
CA SER A 299 -10.55 -18.67 -10.07
C SER A 299 -10.20 -17.52 -9.13
N TYR A 300 -10.25 -16.28 -9.58
CA TYR A 300 -10.07 -15.11 -8.73
C TYR A 300 -11.18 -15.01 -7.67
N ASP A 301 -12.44 -15.12 -8.08
CA ASP A 301 -13.58 -15.07 -7.17
C ASP A 301 -13.56 -16.24 -6.17
N ILE A 302 -13.12 -17.41 -6.61
CA ILE A 302 -13.00 -18.59 -5.75
C ILE A 302 -11.93 -18.34 -4.68
N ILE A 303 -10.73 -17.86 -5.06
CA ILE A 303 -9.65 -17.57 -4.12
C ILE A 303 -10.09 -16.47 -3.14
N ASP A 304 -10.69 -15.39 -3.63
CA ASP A 304 -11.22 -14.32 -2.79
C ASP A 304 -12.29 -14.83 -1.81
N GLY A 305 -13.19 -15.69 -2.27
CA GLY A 305 -14.20 -16.32 -1.41
C GLY A 305 -13.59 -17.21 -0.32
N MET A 306 -12.44 -17.86 -0.59
CA MET A 306 -11.72 -18.67 0.40
C MET A 306 -10.95 -17.80 1.41
N ILE A 307 -10.49 -16.61 1.01
CA ILE A 307 -9.85 -15.63 1.91
C ILE A 307 -10.92 -14.95 2.77
N GLY A 308 -12.07 -14.62 2.20
CA GLY A 308 -13.18 -13.96 2.89
C GLY A 308 -13.05 -12.44 2.94
N ASP A 309 -13.37 -11.83 4.10
CA ASP A 309 -13.42 -10.37 4.26
C ASP A 309 -12.05 -9.68 4.11
N ASP A 310 -10.98 -10.43 4.33
CA ASP A 310 -9.61 -9.94 4.20
C ASP A 310 -9.05 -10.05 2.78
N ALA A 311 -9.85 -10.50 1.81
CA ALA A 311 -9.45 -10.53 0.40
C ALA A 311 -9.27 -9.11 -0.15
N SER A 312 -8.20 -8.90 -0.92
CA SER A 312 -7.94 -7.58 -1.52
C SER A 312 -8.95 -7.22 -2.60
N LYS A 313 -9.44 -8.21 -3.34
CA LYS A 313 -10.38 -8.07 -4.46
C LYS A 313 -9.89 -7.13 -5.57
N TYR A 314 -8.56 -6.92 -5.66
CA TYR A 314 -7.95 -6.01 -6.62
C TYR A 314 -7.09 -6.79 -7.62
N HIS A 315 -7.75 -7.37 -8.64
CA HIS A 315 -7.12 -8.27 -9.61
C HIS A 315 -7.01 -7.68 -11.02
N GLY A 316 -7.30 -6.40 -11.19
CA GLY A 316 -7.28 -5.74 -12.48
C GLY A 316 -8.39 -6.23 -13.42
N TYR A 317 -8.13 -6.15 -14.73
CA TYR A 317 -9.11 -6.48 -15.77
C TYR A 317 -9.01 -7.95 -16.20
N THR A 318 -9.32 -8.89 -15.31
CA THR A 318 -9.21 -10.34 -15.58
C THR A 318 -10.00 -10.80 -16.80
N PHE A 319 -11.13 -10.14 -17.11
CA PHE A 319 -11.96 -10.42 -18.28
C PHE A 319 -11.26 -10.18 -19.63
N LEU A 320 -10.15 -9.40 -19.67
CA LEU A 320 -9.36 -9.21 -20.88
C LEU A 320 -8.75 -10.54 -21.37
N ALA A 321 -8.68 -11.57 -20.52
CA ALA A 321 -8.30 -12.91 -20.92
C ALA A 321 -9.19 -13.47 -22.05
N LEU A 322 -10.45 -13.01 -22.19
CA LEU A 322 -11.32 -13.37 -23.30
C LEU A 322 -10.78 -12.98 -24.68
N ALA A 323 -9.93 -11.95 -24.76
CA ALA A 323 -9.29 -11.56 -26.01
C ALA A 323 -8.34 -12.64 -26.56
N PHE A 324 -7.84 -13.53 -25.71
CA PHE A 324 -6.98 -14.65 -26.12
C PHE A 324 -7.78 -15.87 -26.61
N TYR A 325 -9.11 -15.87 -26.50
CA TYR A 325 -9.94 -17.00 -26.91
C TYR A 325 -9.66 -17.47 -28.36
N PRO A 326 -9.60 -16.61 -29.41
CA PRO A 326 -9.35 -17.07 -30.77
C PRO A 326 -8.01 -17.80 -30.93
N ILE A 327 -6.98 -17.33 -30.21
CA ILE A 327 -5.63 -17.91 -30.26
C ILE A 327 -5.63 -19.30 -29.63
N ILE A 328 -6.18 -19.40 -28.40
CA ILE A 328 -6.25 -20.67 -27.67
C ILE A 328 -7.11 -21.66 -28.42
N LEU A 329 -8.21 -21.22 -29.01
CA LEU A 329 -9.11 -22.05 -29.83
C LEU A 329 -8.36 -22.68 -31.02
N ILE A 330 -7.60 -21.88 -31.80
CA ILE A 330 -6.87 -22.39 -32.95
C ILE A 330 -5.83 -23.43 -32.51
N ILE A 331 -5.04 -23.13 -31.50
CA ILE A 331 -4.01 -24.03 -30.99
C ILE A 331 -4.65 -25.34 -30.50
N TYR A 332 -5.70 -25.23 -29.71
CA TYR A 332 -6.42 -26.38 -29.14
C TYR A 332 -7.04 -27.24 -30.24
N PHE A 333 -7.70 -26.61 -31.22
CA PHE A 333 -8.29 -27.32 -32.38
C PHE A 333 -7.24 -28.10 -33.17
N VAL A 334 -6.10 -27.49 -33.46
CA VAL A 334 -5.00 -28.16 -34.21
C VAL A 334 -4.49 -29.38 -33.43
N ILE A 335 -4.27 -29.25 -32.13
CA ILE A 335 -3.83 -30.36 -31.27
C ILE A 335 -4.83 -31.52 -31.31
N MET A 336 -6.12 -31.24 -31.12
CA MET A 336 -7.16 -32.25 -31.10
C MET A 336 -7.42 -32.85 -32.50
N LEU A 337 -7.24 -32.07 -33.58
CA LEU A 337 -7.31 -32.57 -34.96
C LEU A 337 -6.21 -33.57 -35.25
N ILE A 338 -4.97 -33.27 -34.83
CA ILE A 338 -3.83 -34.20 -34.97
C ILE A 338 -4.12 -35.50 -34.19
N ALA A 339 -4.61 -35.38 -32.96
CA ALA A 339 -4.98 -36.54 -32.14
C ALA A 339 -6.08 -37.39 -32.82
N ASP A 340 -7.10 -36.74 -33.37
CA ASP A 340 -8.19 -37.42 -34.10
C ASP A 340 -7.69 -38.15 -35.34
N ILE A 341 -6.82 -37.53 -36.14
CA ILE A 341 -6.21 -38.17 -37.34
C ILE A 341 -5.38 -39.40 -36.94
N ILE A 342 -4.57 -39.29 -35.91
CA ILE A 342 -3.76 -40.41 -35.39
C ILE A 342 -4.66 -41.58 -34.96
N LEU A 343 -5.70 -41.28 -34.16
CA LEU A 343 -6.67 -42.28 -33.71
C LEU A 343 -7.37 -42.94 -34.86
N LYS A 344 -7.84 -42.19 -35.85
CA LYS A 344 -8.53 -42.73 -37.05
C LYS A 344 -7.61 -43.67 -37.82
N LYS A 345 -6.34 -43.27 -38.09
CA LYS A 345 -5.37 -44.10 -38.80
C LYS A 345 -5.06 -45.41 -38.02
N LYS A 346 -4.96 -45.35 -36.70
CA LYS A 346 -4.69 -46.51 -35.87
C LYS A 346 -5.87 -47.51 -35.90
N LEU A 347 -7.08 -47.03 -35.76
CA LEU A 347 -8.27 -47.88 -35.76
C LEU A 347 -8.57 -48.52 -37.12
N LEU A 348 -8.33 -47.82 -38.24
CA LEU A 348 -8.47 -48.38 -39.59
C LEU A 348 -7.40 -49.43 -39.97
N LYS A 349 -6.27 -49.51 -39.25
CA LYS A 349 -5.25 -50.53 -39.44
C LYS A 349 -5.56 -51.82 -38.64
N THR A 350 -6.47 -51.76 -37.70
CA THR A 350 -6.79 -52.85 -36.76
C THR A 350 -8.07 -53.61 -37.19
N VAL A 351 -8.76 -53.07 -38.17
CA VAL A 351 -9.90 -53.71 -38.87
C VAL A 351 -9.41 -54.23 -40.23
#